data_45aa7c44132708c1f52b1f7a6fb7df22
#
_entry.id   45aa7c44132708c1f52b1f7a6fb7df22
#
_cell.length_a   1.000
_cell.length_b   1.000
_cell.length_c   1.000
_cell.angle_alpha   90.00
_cell.angle_beta   90.00
_cell.angle_gamma   90.00
#
_symmetry.space_group_name_H-M   'P 1'
#
loop_
_entity.id
_entity.type
_entity.pdbx_description
1 polymer ?
#
loop_
_entity_poly.entity_id
_entity_poly.type
_entity_poly.pdbx_seq_one_letter_code
_entity_poly.pdbx_strand_id
1 'polypeptide(L)'
;VTGTVVKVDHDEVLLDIGYKSEGVIPARELSIRNDVDPHELVSIGDEVEALVVTKEDKEGRLILSKKRAQYERAWGQIEQIKEADGVVSGPVIEVVKGGLIVDIGLRGFLPASLVELRRVRDLQPYVGQTLEAKIIELDKNRNNVVLSRRAWLEETQKEQRDEFLTNLKPGERRRGVVSSVVNFGAFVDLGGMDGLVHVSELSWKHVDHPGSVVQVGDEIEVEVLEVDMSRERISLSLKATQQDPWQEFASNHQVGELVYGRVTKLVPFGAFIQVGDGIEGLVHISEMSSHHVDLPEQVVT
;
A
#
# COMPACT_ATOMS: atom_id res chain seq x y z
N VAL A 1 9.63 -34.28 -25.55
CA VAL A 1 10.21 -34.23 -26.90
C VAL A 1 9.84 -32.92 -27.57
N THR A 2 10.71 -32.46 -28.45
CA THR A 2 10.48 -31.26 -29.25
C THR A 2 10.29 -31.70 -30.72
N GLY A 3 9.27 -31.18 -31.36
CA GLY A 3 8.97 -31.47 -32.74
C GLY A 3 8.51 -30.26 -33.54
N THR A 4 8.50 -30.42 -34.87
CA THR A 4 8.01 -29.39 -35.78
C THR A 4 6.63 -29.75 -36.27
N VAL A 5 5.70 -28.80 -36.24
CA VAL A 5 4.31 -28.99 -36.72
C VAL A 5 4.34 -29.19 -38.23
N VAL A 6 3.86 -30.34 -38.72
CA VAL A 6 3.75 -30.66 -40.13
C VAL A 6 2.34 -30.66 -40.68
N LYS A 7 1.32 -30.80 -39.81
CA LYS A 7 -0.07 -30.76 -40.18
C LYS A 7 -0.92 -30.31 -39.01
N VAL A 8 -1.92 -29.48 -39.28
CA VAL A 8 -2.91 -29.01 -38.29
C VAL A 8 -4.31 -29.35 -38.80
N ASP A 9 -5.00 -30.21 -38.06
CA ASP A 9 -6.37 -30.59 -38.32
C ASP A 9 -7.28 -30.06 -37.17
N HIS A 10 -8.58 -30.12 -37.37
CA HIS A 10 -9.56 -29.71 -36.38
C HIS A 10 -9.48 -30.55 -35.09
N ASP A 11 -9.14 -31.85 -35.21
CA ASP A 11 -9.11 -32.81 -34.09
C ASP A 11 -7.71 -33.12 -33.58
N GLU A 12 -6.68 -32.84 -34.35
CA GLU A 12 -5.31 -33.24 -33.99
C GLU A 12 -4.23 -32.43 -34.71
N VAL A 13 -3.05 -32.44 -34.15
CA VAL A 13 -1.83 -31.83 -34.73
C VAL A 13 -0.76 -32.91 -34.88
N LEU A 14 -0.14 -32.95 -36.06
CA LEU A 14 0.96 -33.87 -36.33
C LEU A 14 2.32 -33.15 -36.19
N LEU A 15 3.23 -33.78 -35.45
CA LEU A 15 4.59 -33.31 -35.23
C LEU A 15 5.62 -34.26 -35.83
N ASP A 16 6.59 -33.68 -36.53
CA ASP A 16 7.84 -34.38 -36.90
C ASP A 16 8.82 -34.31 -35.73
N ILE A 17 9.04 -35.42 -35.06
CA ILE A 17 9.93 -35.53 -33.90
C ILE A 17 11.25 -36.23 -34.23
N GLY A 18 11.53 -36.45 -35.51
CA GLY A 18 12.74 -37.17 -35.97
C GLY A 18 12.68 -38.66 -35.75
N TYR A 19 11.47 -39.23 -35.60
CA TYR A 19 11.24 -40.67 -35.44
C TYR A 19 10.59 -41.28 -36.67
N LYS A 20 10.46 -42.59 -36.73
CA LYS A 20 9.89 -43.33 -37.88
C LYS A 20 8.46 -42.93 -38.21
N SER A 21 7.69 -42.56 -37.20
CA SER A 21 6.32 -42.07 -37.36
C SER A 21 6.17 -40.71 -36.73
N GLU A 22 5.21 -39.95 -37.25
CA GLU A 22 4.87 -38.65 -36.69
C GLU A 22 4.22 -38.79 -35.35
N GLY A 23 4.45 -37.83 -34.44
CA GLY A 23 3.75 -37.71 -33.18
C GLY A 23 2.39 -37.02 -33.37
N VAL A 24 1.41 -37.47 -32.64
CA VAL A 24 0.03 -36.90 -32.68
C VAL A 24 -0.31 -36.22 -31.39
N ILE A 25 -0.72 -34.96 -31.45
CA ILE A 25 -1.30 -34.24 -30.31
C ILE A 25 -2.81 -34.13 -30.54
N PRO A 26 -3.64 -34.85 -29.79
CA PRO A 26 -5.09 -34.64 -29.85
C PRO A 26 -5.44 -33.20 -29.46
N ALA A 27 -6.54 -32.68 -30.03
CA ALA A 27 -6.97 -31.29 -29.76
C ALA A 27 -7.14 -31.02 -28.28
N ARG A 28 -7.64 -31.97 -27.52
CA ARG A 28 -7.81 -31.86 -26.06
C ARG A 28 -6.50 -31.75 -25.28
N GLU A 29 -5.39 -32.13 -25.87
CA GLU A 29 -4.05 -32.13 -25.25
C GLU A 29 -3.17 -30.99 -25.77
N LEU A 30 -3.74 -30.00 -26.46
CA LEU A 30 -3.01 -28.84 -26.99
C LEU A 30 -2.97 -27.66 -26.00
N SER A 31 -4.02 -27.43 -25.24
CA SER A 31 -4.14 -26.27 -24.37
C SER A 31 -4.93 -26.57 -23.12
N ILE A 32 -4.65 -25.81 -22.05
CA ILE A 32 -5.45 -25.81 -20.81
C ILE A 32 -6.83 -25.18 -21.01
N ARG A 33 -7.01 -24.42 -22.09
CA ARG A 33 -8.30 -23.81 -22.45
C ARG A 33 -9.13 -24.85 -23.23
N ASN A 34 -10.39 -24.92 -22.90
CA ASN A 34 -11.36 -25.77 -23.61
C ASN A 34 -11.86 -25.04 -24.87
N ASP A 35 -12.28 -25.81 -25.86
CA ASP A 35 -12.94 -25.32 -27.06
C ASP A 35 -12.11 -24.37 -27.96
N VAL A 36 -10.79 -24.56 -27.97
CA VAL A 36 -9.92 -23.80 -28.85
C VAL A 36 -9.57 -24.61 -30.09
N ASP A 37 -9.73 -23.99 -31.27
CA ASP A 37 -9.34 -24.62 -32.53
C ASP A 37 -7.81 -24.75 -32.62
N PRO A 38 -7.26 -25.95 -32.95
CA PRO A 38 -5.82 -26.13 -33.13
C PRO A 38 -5.18 -25.12 -34.08
N HIS A 39 -5.89 -24.67 -35.10
CA HIS A 39 -5.39 -23.68 -36.09
C HIS A 39 -5.12 -22.30 -35.44
N GLU A 40 -5.77 -21.99 -34.33
CA GLU A 40 -5.56 -20.74 -33.60
C GLU A 40 -4.33 -20.82 -32.69
N LEU A 41 -3.92 -22.03 -32.29
CA LEU A 41 -2.85 -22.24 -31.32
C LEU A 41 -1.50 -22.49 -31.97
N VAL A 42 -1.47 -23.22 -33.08
CA VAL A 42 -0.24 -23.62 -33.77
C VAL A 42 -0.39 -23.49 -35.27
N SER A 43 0.74 -23.28 -35.96
CA SER A 43 0.85 -23.22 -37.41
C SER A 43 1.89 -24.20 -37.89
N ILE A 44 1.77 -24.63 -39.14
CA ILE A 44 2.77 -25.53 -39.78
C ILE A 44 4.14 -24.85 -39.73
N GLY A 45 5.14 -25.61 -39.29
CA GLY A 45 6.51 -25.12 -39.12
C GLY A 45 6.86 -24.66 -37.70
N ASP A 46 5.88 -24.52 -36.81
CA ASP A 46 6.13 -24.17 -35.42
C ASP A 46 6.86 -25.30 -34.70
N GLU A 47 7.79 -24.93 -33.81
CA GLU A 47 8.39 -25.87 -32.88
C GLU A 47 7.53 -26.02 -31.64
N VAL A 48 7.23 -27.25 -31.25
CA VAL A 48 6.39 -27.55 -30.09
C VAL A 48 7.09 -28.60 -29.23
N GLU A 49 7.11 -28.31 -27.92
CA GLU A 49 7.52 -29.26 -26.90
C GLU A 49 6.30 -30.02 -26.38
N ALA A 50 6.40 -31.34 -26.33
CA ALA A 50 5.31 -32.20 -25.92
C ALA A 50 5.82 -33.39 -25.10
N LEU A 51 4.95 -33.88 -24.18
CA LEU A 51 5.22 -35.06 -23.37
C LEU A 51 4.66 -36.30 -24.05
N VAL A 52 5.40 -37.39 -24.02
CA VAL A 52 4.96 -38.69 -24.56
C VAL A 52 3.92 -39.28 -23.58
N VAL A 53 2.69 -39.42 -24.05
CA VAL A 53 1.59 -39.98 -23.26
C VAL A 53 1.51 -41.50 -23.50
N THR A 54 1.51 -41.91 -24.77
CA THR A 54 1.41 -43.30 -25.17
C THR A 54 2.36 -43.54 -26.35
N LYS A 55 3.22 -44.54 -26.26
CA LYS A 55 4.18 -44.84 -27.31
C LYS A 55 3.54 -45.39 -28.56
N GLU A 56 2.44 -46.13 -28.40
CA GLU A 56 1.67 -46.69 -29.54
C GLU A 56 0.20 -46.70 -29.18
N ASP A 57 -0.64 -46.10 -29.99
CA ASP A 57 -2.09 -46.23 -29.91
C ASP A 57 -2.57 -47.45 -30.73
N LYS A 58 -3.86 -47.61 -30.88
CA LYS A 58 -4.47 -48.69 -31.66
C LYS A 58 -4.06 -48.68 -33.14
N GLU A 59 -3.62 -47.55 -33.65
CA GLU A 59 -3.18 -47.30 -35.00
C GLU A 59 -1.64 -47.27 -35.13
N GLY A 60 -0.93 -47.56 -34.05
CA GLY A 60 0.52 -47.53 -34.00
C GLY A 60 1.14 -46.15 -33.95
N ARG A 61 0.35 -45.13 -33.55
CA ARG A 61 0.80 -43.75 -33.50
C ARG A 61 1.31 -43.39 -32.09
N LEU A 62 2.30 -42.50 -32.06
CA LEU A 62 2.85 -41.95 -30.85
C LEU A 62 1.93 -40.80 -30.39
N ILE A 63 1.33 -40.93 -29.23
CA ILE A 63 0.45 -39.89 -28.67
C ILE A 63 1.24 -38.96 -27.76
N LEU A 64 1.16 -37.68 -28.05
CA LEU A 64 1.88 -36.61 -27.37
C LEU A 64 0.89 -35.65 -26.75
N SER A 65 1.36 -34.88 -25.75
CA SER A 65 0.59 -33.83 -25.12
C SER A 65 1.44 -32.59 -24.94
N LYS A 66 1.09 -31.53 -25.62
CA LYS A 66 1.63 -30.19 -25.39
C LYS A 66 1.14 -29.64 -24.05
N LYS A 67 -0.12 -29.85 -23.74
CA LYS A 67 -0.74 -29.45 -22.47
C LYS A 67 0.00 -30.04 -21.28
N ARG A 68 0.34 -31.33 -21.28
CA ARG A 68 1.08 -31.97 -20.20
C ARG A 68 2.53 -31.51 -20.11
N ALA A 69 3.19 -31.25 -21.24
CA ALA A 69 4.53 -30.70 -21.26
C ALA A 69 4.56 -29.28 -20.67
N GLN A 70 3.63 -28.45 -21.06
CA GLN A 70 3.46 -27.11 -20.49
C GLN A 70 3.10 -27.17 -19.00
N TYR A 71 2.25 -28.12 -18.62
CA TYR A 71 1.87 -28.35 -17.25
C TYR A 71 3.08 -28.70 -16.36
N GLU A 72 3.91 -29.65 -16.78
CA GLU A 72 5.12 -30.06 -16.04
C GLU A 72 6.14 -28.91 -15.96
N ARG A 73 6.34 -28.19 -17.05
CA ARG A 73 7.22 -27.02 -17.06
C ARG A 73 6.71 -25.91 -16.18
N ALA A 74 5.40 -25.63 -16.23
CA ALA A 74 4.76 -24.63 -15.41
C ALA A 74 4.85 -24.99 -13.92
N TRP A 75 4.66 -26.27 -13.55
CA TRP A 75 4.85 -26.72 -12.18
C TRP A 75 6.25 -26.47 -11.66
N GLY A 76 7.28 -26.79 -12.48
CA GLY A 76 8.67 -26.53 -12.12
C GLY A 76 8.95 -25.05 -11.89
N GLN A 77 8.45 -24.18 -12.76
CA GLN A 77 8.58 -22.72 -12.62
C GLN A 77 7.85 -22.19 -11.39
N ILE A 78 6.63 -22.67 -11.15
CA ILE A 78 5.80 -22.24 -10.03
C ILE A 78 6.39 -22.70 -8.69
N GLU A 79 6.92 -23.92 -8.63
CA GLU A 79 7.63 -24.39 -7.43
C GLU A 79 8.83 -23.50 -7.10
N GLN A 80 9.61 -23.09 -8.12
CA GLN A 80 10.74 -22.16 -7.95
C GLN A 80 10.27 -20.79 -7.47
N ILE A 81 9.21 -20.27 -8.04
CA ILE A 81 8.63 -18.97 -7.64
C ILE A 81 8.17 -19.02 -6.18
N LYS A 82 7.50 -20.09 -5.77
CA LYS A 82 7.06 -20.24 -4.38
C LYS A 82 8.23 -20.32 -3.40
N GLU A 83 9.27 -21.09 -3.73
CA GLU A 83 10.48 -21.20 -2.90
C GLU A 83 11.20 -19.87 -2.73
N ALA A 84 11.21 -19.04 -3.78
CA ALA A 84 11.79 -17.71 -3.77
C ALA A 84 10.83 -16.64 -3.18
N ASP A 85 9.64 -17.02 -2.71
CA ASP A 85 8.59 -16.12 -2.26
C ASP A 85 8.24 -15.05 -3.30
N GLY A 86 8.24 -15.44 -4.55
CA GLY A 86 8.00 -14.56 -5.69
C GLY A 86 6.53 -14.34 -5.99
N VAL A 87 6.28 -13.53 -7.01
CA VAL A 87 4.95 -13.12 -7.46
C VAL A 87 4.65 -13.78 -8.81
N VAL A 88 3.44 -14.29 -8.96
CA VAL A 88 2.93 -14.78 -10.24
C VAL A 88 1.94 -13.79 -10.83
N SER A 89 1.86 -13.74 -12.16
CA SER A 89 0.96 -12.85 -12.88
C SER A 89 0.24 -13.63 -13.97
N GLY A 90 -1.03 -13.36 -14.16
CA GLY A 90 -1.80 -13.98 -15.22
C GLY A 90 -3.20 -13.38 -15.37
N PRO A 91 -3.83 -13.63 -16.53
CA PRO A 91 -5.19 -13.18 -16.76
C PRO A 91 -6.20 -14.02 -15.99
N VAL A 92 -7.27 -13.39 -15.54
CA VAL A 92 -8.42 -14.09 -14.96
C VAL A 92 -9.21 -14.71 -16.10
N ILE A 93 -9.37 -16.04 -16.05
CA ILE A 93 -10.04 -16.79 -17.10
C ILE A 93 -11.56 -16.86 -16.86
N GLU A 94 -11.95 -17.14 -15.61
CA GLU A 94 -13.35 -17.34 -15.25
C GLU A 94 -13.61 -17.11 -13.77
N VAL A 95 -14.87 -16.89 -13.43
CA VAL A 95 -15.36 -16.86 -12.05
C VAL A 95 -15.95 -18.23 -11.73
N VAL A 96 -15.52 -18.80 -10.62
CA VAL A 96 -16.03 -20.09 -10.11
C VAL A 96 -16.63 -19.90 -8.73
N LYS A 97 -17.25 -20.94 -8.20
CA LYS A 97 -17.79 -20.91 -6.84
C LYS A 97 -16.64 -20.68 -5.84
N GLY A 98 -16.71 -19.58 -5.13
CA GLY A 98 -15.74 -19.22 -4.09
C GLY A 98 -14.54 -18.43 -4.54
N GLY A 99 -14.39 -18.10 -5.83
CA GLY A 99 -13.26 -17.30 -6.28
C GLY A 99 -13.07 -17.17 -7.78
N LEU A 100 -11.84 -16.94 -8.18
CA LEU A 100 -11.42 -16.73 -9.57
C LEU A 100 -10.43 -17.81 -9.99
N ILE A 101 -10.43 -18.13 -11.28
CA ILE A 101 -9.39 -18.93 -11.90
C ILE A 101 -8.46 -18.00 -12.68
N VAL A 102 -7.18 -18.07 -12.37
CA VAL A 102 -6.12 -17.26 -12.98
C VAL A 102 -5.18 -18.18 -13.76
N ASP A 103 -4.90 -17.81 -15.00
CA ASP A 103 -3.95 -18.55 -15.85
C ASP A 103 -2.52 -18.07 -15.57
N ILE A 104 -1.78 -18.86 -14.80
CA ILE A 104 -0.37 -18.62 -14.48
C ILE A 104 0.55 -19.64 -15.18
N GLY A 105 0.07 -20.24 -16.27
CA GLY A 105 0.62 -21.43 -16.90
C GLY A 105 -0.07 -22.71 -16.40
N LEU A 106 -0.71 -22.63 -15.27
CA LEU A 106 -1.62 -23.60 -14.66
C LEU A 106 -2.90 -22.87 -14.26
N ARG A 107 -3.95 -23.61 -13.97
CA ARG A 107 -5.17 -23.05 -13.43
C ARG A 107 -4.99 -22.79 -11.93
N GLY A 108 -4.65 -21.54 -11.58
CA GLY A 108 -4.53 -21.11 -10.20
C GLY A 108 -5.87 -20.68 -9.64
N PHE A 109 -6.17 -21.09 -8.42
CA PHE A 109 -7.40 -20.68 -7.72
C PHE A 109 -7.10 -19.48 -6.81
N LEU A 110 -7.83 -18.39 -7.02
CA LEU A 110 -7.76 -17.19 -6.21
C LEU A 110 -9.07 -17.07 -5.41
N PRO A 111 -9.08 -17.43 -4.12
CA PRO A 111 -10.27 -17.33 -3.28
C PRO A 111 -10.82 -15.92 -3.22
N ALA A 112 -12.15 -15.78 -3.16
CA ALA A 112 -12.81 -14.48 -3.11
C ALA A 112 -12.33 -13.61 -1.93
N SER A 113 -12.02 -14.23 -0.79
CA SER A 113 -11.50 -13.54 0.40
C SER A 113 -10.07 -13.01 0.24
N LEU A 114 -9.34 -13.46 -0.78
CA LEU A 114 -7.93 -13.14 -1.01
C LEU A 114 -7.71 -12.30 -2.29
N VAL A 115 -8.79 -11.82 -2.92
CA VAL A 115 -8.70 -10.98 -4.13
C VAL A 115 -8.29 -9.56 -3.79
N GLU A 116 -8.86 -9.01 -2.73
CA GLU A 116 -8.58 -7.64 -2.28
C GLU A 116 -8.29 -7.60 -0.78
N LEU A 117 -7.76 -6.48 -0.31
CA LEU A 117 -7.60 -6.22 1.12
C LEU A 117 -8.94 -6.13 1.84
N ARG A 118 -9.99 -5.72 1.12
CA ARG A 118 -11.37 -5.67 1.60
C ARG A 118 -12.21 -6.71 0.91
N ARG A 119 -13.32 -7.11 1.54
CA ARG A 119 -14.25 -8.06 0.97
C ARG A 119 -14.83 -7.56 -0.36
N VAL A 120 -14.74 -8.40 -1.39
CA VAL A 120 -15.30 -8.12 -2.73
C VAL A 120 -16.61 -8.90 -2.89
N ARG A 121 -17.66 -8.20 -3.29
CA ARG A 121 -18.99 -8.81 -3.48
C ARG A 121 -19.18 -9.38 -4.88
N ASP A 122 -18.63 -8.72 -5.90
CA ASP A 122 -18.76 -9.11 -7.30
C ASP A 122 -17.39 -9.32 -7.92
N LEU A 123 -17.15 -10.52 -8.43
CA LEU A 123 -15.90 -10.93 -9.04
C LEU A 123 -15.91 -10.82 -10.57
N GLN A 124 -17.07 -10.63 -11.19
CA GLN A 124 -17.19 -10.54 -12.66
C GLN A 124 -16.31 -9.46 -13.30
N PRO A 125 -16.13 -8.27 -12.71
CA PRO A 125 -15.28 -7.24 -13.31
C PRO A 125 -13.81 -7.65 -13.46
N TYR A 126 -13.37 -8.65 -12.73
CA TYR A 126 -11.97 -9.14 -12.80
C TYR A 126 -11.69 -10.03 -14.00
N VAL A 127 -12.72 -10.60 -14.61
CA VAL A 127 -12.56 -11.48 -15.78
C VAL A 127 -11.92 -10.70 -16.92
N GLY A 128 -10.84 -11.25 -17.50
CA GLY A 128 -10.06 -10.60 -18.54
C GLY A 128 -8.97 -9.66 -18.05
N GLN A 129 -8.96 -9.32 -16.77
CA GLN A 129 -7.86 -8.55 -16.17
C GLN A 129 -6.67 -9.44 -15.86
N THR A 130 -5.47 -8.87 -15.96
CA THR A 130 -4.26 -9.54 -15.50
C THR A 130 -4.00 -9.16 -14.05
N LEU A 131 -3.94 -10.15 -13.17
CA LEU A 131 -3.71 -9.95 -11.74
C LEU A 131 -2.37 -10.54 -11.31
N GLU A 132 -1.75 -9.89 -10.34
CA GLU A 132 -0.56 -10.38 -9.66
C GLU A 132 -0.94 -10.94 -8.30
N ALA A 133 -0.29 -12.04 -7.91
CA ALA A 133 -0.59 -12.72 -6.65
C ALA A 133 0.61 -13.52 -6.15
N LYS A 134 0.56 -13.89 -4.87
CA LYS A 134 1.51 -14.84 -4.28
C LYS A 134 0.90 -16.23 -4.20
N ILE A 135 1.74 -17.24 -4.24
CA ILE A 135 1.32 -18.63 -4.09
C ILE A 135 1.32 -18.96 -2.60
N ILE A 136 0.17 -19.34 -2.05
CA ILE A 136 0.05 -19.70 -0.64
C ILE A 136 -0.05 -21.20 -0.41
N GLU A 137 -0.52 -21.96 -1.40
CA GLU A 137 -0.61 -23.41 -1.32
C GLU A 137 -0.26 -24.01 -2.67
N LEU A 138 0.53 -25.06 -2.66
CA LEU A 138 0.98 -25.75 -3.85
C LEU A 138 1.02 -27.25 -3.57
N ASP A 139 0.12 -28.01 -4.19
CA ASP A 139 0.04 -29.45 -4.08
C ASP A 139 -0.13 -30.08 -5.48
N LYS A 140 0.96 -30.58 -6.02
CA LYS A 140 1.00 -31.19 -7.35
C LYS A 140 0.16 -32.46 -7.42
N ASN A 141 0.15 -33.27 -6.36
CA ASN A 141 -0.59 -34.53 -6.32
C ASN A 141 -2.11 -34.31 -6.39
N ARG A 142 -2.58 -33.23 -5.78
CA ARG A 142 -4.01 -32.84 -5.80
C ARG A 142 -4.32 -31.85 -6.91
N ASN A 143 -3.32 -31.45 -7.69
CA ASN A 143 -3.45 -30.45 -8.72
C ASN A 143 -4.01 -29.14 -8.18
N ASN A 144 -3.54 -28.73 -7.00
CA ASN A 144 -4.07 -27.61 -6.25
C ASN A 144 -3.02 -26.49 -6.17
N VAL A 145 -3.35 -25.34 -6.74
CA VAL A 145 -2.57 -24.12 -6.64
C VAL A 145 -3.49 -23.03 -6.13
N VAL A 146 -3.22 -22.54 -4.93
CA VAL A 146 -4.00 -21.47 -4.30
C VAL A 146 -3.17 -20.19 -4.28
N LEU A 147 -3.78 -19.11 -4.74
CA LEU A 147 -3.16 -17.81 -4.86
C LEU A 147 -3.74 -16.83 -3.84
N SER A 148 -2.96 -15.82 -3.49
CA SER A 148 -3.41 -14.70 -2.67
C SER A 148 -2.94 -13.38 -3.27
N ARG A 149 -3.86 -12.64 -3.86
CA ARG A 149 -3.60 -11.27 -4.29
C ARG A 149 -3.49 -10.34 -3.08
N ARG A 150 -4.25 -10.63 -2.04
CA ARG A 150 -4.19 -9.92 -0.77
C ARG A 150 -2.78 -9.93 -0.18
N ALA A 151 -2.09 -11.08 -0.18
CA ALA A 151 -0.72 -11.19 0.30
C ALA A 151 0.25 -10.32 -0.52
N TRP A 152 0.09 -10.29 -1.84
CA TRP A 152 0.88 -9.42 -2.70
C TRP A 152 0.60 -7.94 -2.45
N LEU A 153 -0.68 -7.55 -2.30
CA LEU A 153 -1.07 -6.18 -2.01
C LEU A 153 -0.51 -5.71 -0.65
N GLU A 154 -0.60 -6.54 0.38
CA GLU A 154 -0.07 -6.24 1.72
C GLU A 154 1.45 -6.02 1.68
N GLU A 155 2.18 -6.87 0.99
CA GLU A 155 3.63 -6.75 0.84
C GLU A 155 4.02 -5.50 0.05
N THR A 156 3.35 -5.23 -1.07
CA THR A 156 3.59 -4.05 -1.89
C THR A 156 3.31 -2.77 -1.11
N GLN A 157 2.23 -2.72 -0.35
CA GLN A 157 1.91 -1.57 0.50
C GLN A 157 2.94 -1.39 1.62
N LYS A 158 3.39 -2.49 2.21
CA LYS A 158 4.43 -2.44 3.25
C LYS A 158 5.75 -1.90 2.68
N GLU A 159 6.17 -2.38 1.50
CA GLU A 159 7.37 -1.88 0.84
C GLU A 159 7.27 -0.39 0.53
N GLN A 160 6.14 0.06 0.02
CA GLN A 160 5.88 1.48 -0.27
C GLN A 160 5.91 2.32 1.02
N ARG A 161 5.33 1.83 2.10
CA ARG A 161 5.37 2.52 3.40
C ARG A 161 6.78 2.59 3.96
N ASP A 162 7.53 1.48 3.91
CA ASP A 162 8.91 1.43 4.40
C ASP A 162 9.81 2.37 3.59
N GLU A 163 9.66 2.41 2.27
CA GLU A 163 10.38 3.35 1.40
C GLU A 163 10.02 4.80 1.74
N PHE A 164 8.73 5.10 1.89
CA PHE A 164 8.26 6.43 2.27
C PHE A 164 8.85 6.86 3.61
N LEU A 165 8.82 6.00 4.62
CA LEU A 165 9.37 6.26 5.95
C LEU A 165 10.90 6.43 5.92
N THR A 166 11.59 5.65 5.10
CA THR A 166 13.05 5.73 4.96
C THR A 166 13.48 7.06 4.33
N ASN A 167 12.71 7.57 3.38
CA ASN A 167 12.99 8.83 2.70
C ASN A 167 12.55 10.06 3.50
N LEU A 168 11.73 9.86 4.52
CA LEU A 168 11.23 10.93 5.36
C LEU A 168 12.20 11.18 6.52
N LYS A 169 12.69 12.41 6.65
CA LYS A 169 13.68 12.79 7.67
C LYS A 169 13.09 13.77 8.69
N PRO A 170 13.42 13.61 9.99
CA PRO A 170 13.05 14.61 10.99
C PRO A 170 13.59 16.00 10.60
N GLY A 171 12.76 17.02 10.84
CA GLY A 171 13.07 18.40 10.45
C GLY A 171 12.62 18.79 9.05
N GLU A 172 12.23 17.83 8.23
CA GLU A 172 11.71 18.08 6.90
C GLU A 172 10.30 18.68 6.97
N ARG A 173 10.01 19.64 6.11
CA ARG A 173 8.68 20.22 6.00
C ARG A 173 7.97 19.62 4.79
N ARG A 174 6.71 19.24 4.98
CA ARG A 174 5.87 18.69 3.93
C ARG A 174 4.46 19.25 3.96
N ARG A 175 3.85 19.31 2.78
CA ARG A 175 2.43 19.63 2.66
C ARG A 175 1.61 18.34 2.75
N GLY A 176 0.49 18.43 3.43
CA GLY A 176 -0.45 17.33 3.54
C GLY A 176 -1.87 17.84 3.70
N VAL A 177 -2.81 16.91 3.60
CA VAL A 177 -4.24 17.19 3.75
C VAL A 177 -4.72 16.50 5.02
N VAL A 178 -5.45 17.23 5.85
CA VAL A 178 -6.06 16.68 7.07
C VAL A 178 -7.06 15.60 6.67
N SER A 179 -6.78 14.36 7.05
CA SER A 179 -7.60 13.18 6.73
C SER A 179 -8.63 12.88 7.81
N SER A 180 -8.30 13.12 9.07
CA SER A 180 -9.24 13.00 10.19
C SER A 180 -8.81 13.85 11.37
N VAL A 181 -9.79 14.19 12.21
CA VAL A 181 -9.58 14.97 13.44
C VAL A 181 -10.13 14.15 14.60
N VAL A 182 -9.29 13.93 15.60
CA VAL A 182 -9.62 13.17 16.82
C VAL A 182 -9.33 14.01 18.07
N ASN A 183 -9.74 13.53 19.23
CA ASN A 183 -9.59 14.31 20.47
C ASN A 183 -8.14 14.68 20.82
N PHE A 184 -7.18 13.81 20.48
CA PHE A 184 -5.77 14.01 20.81
C PHE A 184 -4.93 14.62 19.69
N GLY A 185 -5.53 14.89 18.52
CA GLY A 185 -4.79 15.49 17.40
C GLY A 185 -5.50 15.37 16.06
N ALA A 186 -4.72 15.56 15.00
CA ALA A 186 -5.20 15.47 13.63
C ALA A 186 -4.28 14.54 12.83
N PHE A 187 -4.87 13.68 12.00
CA PHE A 187 -4.12 12.87 11.03
C PHE A 187 -4.02 13.64 9.72
N VAL A 188 -2.82 13.64 9.17
CA VAL A 188 -2.49 14.36 7.94
C VAL A 188 -1.98 13.37 6.90
N ASP A 189 -2.63 13.34 5.76
CA ASP A 189 -2.20 12.52 4.62
C ASP A 189 -1.03 13.22 3.91
N LEU A 190 0.15 12.59 3.93
CA LEU A 190 1.38 13.10 3.32
C LEU A 190 1.60 12.58 1.89
N GLY A 191 0.63 11.84 1.35
CA GLY A 191 0.72 11.27 0.00
C GLY A 191 1.17 9.81 -0.08
N GLY A 192 1.54 9.21 1.02
CA GLY A 192 1.93 7.79 1.11
C GLY A 192 1.50 7.16 2.41
N MET A 193 1.48 7.95 3.46
CA MET A 193 1.03 7.59 4.80
C MET A 193 0.42 8.78 5.51
N ASP A 194 -0.36 8.49 6.53
CA ASP A 194 -0.87 9.51 7.46
C ASP A 194 0.14 9.71 8.59
N GLY A 195 0.42 10.98 8.90
CA GLY A 195 1.14 11.36 10.11
C GLY A 195 0.18 11.97 11.12
N LEU A 196 0.59 11.99 12.39
CA LEU A 196 -0.19 12.58 13.48
C LEU A 196 0.40 13.91 13.93
N VAL A 197 -0.42 14.94 13.95
CA VAL A 197 -0.15 16.20 14.64
C VAL A 197 -0.87 16.14 15.98
N HIS A 198 -0.11 15.90 17.07
CA HIS A 198 -0.68 15.90 18.41
C HIS A 198 -1.27 17.29 18.74
N VAL A 199 -2.31 17.33 19.59
CA VAL A 199 -2.96 18.59 19.97
C VAL A 199 -1.98 19.65 20.47
N SER A 200 -0.92 19.26 21.18
CA SER A 200 0.14 20.15 21.65
C SER A 200 1.01 20.73 20.53
N GLU A 201 0.98 20.15 19.34
CA GLU A 201 1.78 20.56 18.17
C GLU A 201 0.94 21.28 17.10
N LEU A 202 -0.32 21.60 17.38
CA LEU A 202 -1.20 22.27 16.42
C LEU A 202 -1.02 23.79 16.38
N SER A 203 -0.78 24.41 17.54
CA SER A 203 -0.64 25.85 17.66
C SER A 203 0.20 26.23 18.87
N TRP A 204 0.81 27.41 18.83
CA TRP A 204 1.47 28.04 19.97
C TRP A 204 0.49 28.47 21.06
N LYS A 205 -0.79 28.64 20.70
CA LYS A 205 -1.87 28.91 21.63
C LYS A 205 -2.41 27.60 22.23
N HIS A 206 -3.01 27.70 23.40
CA HIS A 206 -3.73 26.56 23.99
C HIS A 206 -4.85 26.10 23.06
N VAL A 207 -4.93 24.81 22.78
CA VAL A 207 -5.96 24.22 21.94
C VAL A 207 -6.74 23.20 22.77
N ASP A 208 -8.03 23.47 22.98
CA ASP A 208 -8.90 22.54 23.71
C ASP A 208 -9.31 21.35 22.85
N HIS A 209 -9.56 21.58 21.57
CA HIS A 209 -9.95 20.53 20.63
C HIS A 209 -9.29 20.78 19.26
N PRO A 210 -8.69 19.74 18.64
CA PRO A 210 -8.04 19.90 17.35
C PRO A 210 -8.91 20.49 16.25
N GLY A 211 -10.21 20.23 16.28
CA GLY A 211 -11.19 20.77 15.33
C GLY A 211 -11.32 22.29 15.35
N SER A 212 -10.82 22.97 16.39
CA SER A 212 -10.81 24.44 16.46
C SER A 212 -9.67 25.05 15.63
N VAL A 213 -8.65 24.27 15.26
CA VAL A 213 -7.48 24.73 14.49
C VAL A 213 -7.53 24.24 13.07
N VAL A 214 -7.84 22.96 12.87
CA VAL A 214 -7.85 22.31 11.56
C VAL A 214 -9.14 21.51 11.36
N GLN A 215 -9.54 21.36 10.10
CA GLN A 215 -10.70 20.58 9.71
C GLN A 215 -10.30 19.57 8.62
N VAL A 216 -11.06 18.50 8.51
CA VAL A 216 -10.87 17.49 7.46
C VAL A 216 -10.93 18.16 6.08
N GLY A 217 -9.93 17.87 5.25
CA GLY A 217 -9.80 18.45 3.92
C GLY A 217 -8.91 19.69 3.86
N ASP A 218 -8.50 20.26 5.00
CA ASP A 218 -7.56 21.38 5.03
C ASP A 218 -6.19 20.95 4.51
N GLU A 219 -5.62 21.77 3.64
CA GLU A 219 -4.26 21.59 3.15
C GLU A 219 -3.32 22.40 4.06
N ILE A 220 -2.39 21.73 4.72
CA ILE A 220 -1.47 22.34 5.68
C ILE A 220 -0.03 21.94 5.43
N GLU A 221 0.90 22.80 5.84
CA GLU A 221 2.33 22.49 5.86
C GLU A 221 2.70 22.06 7.28
N VAL A 222 3.41 20.94 7.39
CA VAL A 222 3.84 20.37 8.68
C VAL A 222 5.33 20.03 8.66
N GLU A 223 5.94 20.04 9.84
CA GLU A 223 7.33 19.61 10.02
C GLU A 223 7.33 18.22 10.63
N VAL A 224 8.20 17.36 10.11
CA VAL A 224 8.39 16.01 10.64
C VAL A 224 9.21 16.09 11.91
N LEU A 225 8.64 15.63 13.03
CA LEU A 225 9.30 15.58 14.33
C LEU A 225 10.07 14.28 14.53
N GLU A 226 9.39 13.16 14.27
CA GLU A 226 9.92 11.82 14.50
C GLU A 226 9.31 10.84 13.51
N VAL A 227 10.11 9.88 13.07
CA VAL A 227 9.69 8.75 12.24
C VAL A 227 10.00 7.47 13.01
N ASP A 228 8.95 6.74 13.40
CA ASP A 228 9.07 5.44 14.07
C ASP A 228 8.89 4.33 13.04
N MET A 229 10.00 3.73 12.61
CA MET A 229 10.02 2.67 11.61
C MET A 229 9.36 1.39 12.12
N SER A 230 9.52 1.07 13.39
CA SER A 230 9.01 -0.18 13.97
C SER A 230 7.49 -0.17 14.13
N ARG A 231 6.93 0.99 14.46
CA ARG A 231 5.48 1.19 14.62
C ARG A 231 4.80 1.77 13.38
N GLU A 232 5.59 2.11 12.36
CA GLU A 232 5.12 2.77 11.14
C GLU A 232 4.32 4.04 11.45
N ARG A 233 4.86 4.90 12.36
CA ARG A 233 4.22 6.14 12.79
C ARG A 233 5.09 7.35 12.49
N ILE A 234 4.42 8.42 12.10
CA ILE A 234 5.05 9.71 11.83
C ILE A 234 4.44 10.74 12.77
N SER A 235 5.30 11.41 13.54
CA SER A 235 4.89 12.52 14.40
C SER A 235 5.19 13.83 13.69
N LEU A 236 4.19 14.69 13.61
CA LEU A 236 4.24 15.95 12.87
C LEU A 236 3.96 17.14 13.77
N SER A 237 4.40 18.33 13.36
CA SER A 237 4.11 19.60 14.01
C SER A 237 3.65 20.64 13.00
N LEU A 238 2.45 21.14 13.17
CA LEU A 238 1.99 22.35 12.47
C LEU A 238 2.57 23.60 13.11
N LYS A 239 2.65 23.60 14.43
CA LYS A 239 3.20 24.67 15.27
C LYS A 239 4.63 25.05 14.86
N ALA A 240 5.48 24.06 14.53
CA ALA A 240 6.86 24.28 14.12
C ALA A 240 7.00 25.07 12.79
N THR A 241 5.98 25.07 11.95
CA THR A 241 5.94 25.84 10.70
C THR A 241 5.47 27.29 10.93
N GLN A 242 4.92 27.56 12.09
CA GLN A 242 4.43 28.88 12.49
C GLN A 242 5.54 29.62 13.24
N GLN A 243 5.49 30.94 13.16
CA GLN A 243 6.41 31.77 13.91
C GLN A 243 6.12 31.66 15.39
N ASP A 244 7.16 31.42 16.22
CA ASP A 244 7.05 31.42 17.68
C ASP A 244 6.64 32.81 18.15
N PRO A 245 5.47 33.00 18.80
CA PRO A 245 5.04 34.29 19.26
C PRO A 245 6.04 34.98 20.22
N TRP A 246 6.75 34.20 21.02
CA TRP A 246 7.76 34.73 21.92
C TRP A 246 8.99 35.27 21.18
N GLN A 247 9.45 34.59 20.15
CA GLN A 247 10.57 35.07 19.33
C GLN A 247 10.17 36.32 18.53
N GLU A 248 8.97 36.33 17.96
CA GLU A 248 8.45 37.49 17.26
C GLU A 248 8.35 38.68 18.19
N PHE A 249 7.78 38.48 19.38
CA PHE A 249 7.68 39.53 20.39
C PHE A 249 9.07 40.03 20.81
N ALA A 250 10.00 39.10 21.09
CA ALA A 250 11.36 39.45 21.51
C ALA A 250 12.15 40.20 20.44
N SER A 251 11.90 39.87 19.15
CA SER A 251 12.58 40.58 18.03
C SER A 251 12.03 41.98 17.77
N ASN A 252 10.74 42.19 18.08
CA ASN A 252 10.05 43.47 17.87
C ASN A 252 10.06 44.40 19.07
N HIS A 253 10.45 43.91 20.25
CA HIS A 253 10.44 44.67 21.50
C HIS A 253 11.80 44.56 22.21
N GLN A 254 12.22 45.67 22.80
CA GLN A 254 13.46 45.76 23.58
C GLN A 254 13.19 45.99 25.03
N VAL A 255 14.13 45.61 25.89
CA VAL A 255 14.05 45.93 27.32
C VAL A 255 14.00 47.44 27.49
N GLY A 256 13.05 47.94 28.27
CA GLY A 256 12.82 49.36 28.47
C GLY A 256 11.68 49.95 27.67
N GLU A 257 11.15 49.22 26.68
CA GLU A 257 9.94 49.64 25.97
C GLU A 257 8.68 49.55 26.83
N LEU A 258 7.77 50.47 26.57
CA LEU A 258 6.43 50.43 27.17
C LEU A 258 5.53 49.53 26.34
N VAL A 259 4.89 48.56 26.99
CA VAL A 259 3.92 47.68 26.36
C VAL A 259 2.59 47.79 27.09
N TYR A 260 1.49 47.59 26.35
CA TYR A 260 0.15 47.57 26.88
C TYR A 260 -0.42 46.16 26.84
N GLY A 261 -1.07 45.77 27.90
CA GLY A 261 -1.66 44.44 27.98
C GLY A 261 -2.85 44.41 28.94
N ARG A 262 -3.59 43.32 28.86
CA ARG A 262 -4.73 43.06 29.69
C ARG A 262 -4.36 42.08 30.81
N VAL A 263 -4.76 42.40 32.03
CA VAL A 263 -4.58 41.49 33.17
C VAL A 263 -5.42 40.23 32.95
N THR A 264 -4.77 39.08 32.91
CA THR A 264 -5.43 37.78 32.70
C THR A 264 -5.61 37.02 34.00
N LYS A 265 -4.66 37.19 34.96
CA LYS A 265 -4.70 36.47 36.23
C LYS A 265 -3.96 37.23 37.31
N LEU A 266 -4.54 37.25 38.50
CA LEU A 266 -3.89 37.80 39.69
C LEU A 266 -3.41 36.64 40.57
N VAL A 267 -2.17 36.75 41.03
CA VAL A 267 -1.55 35.81 41.97
C VAL A 267 -0.92 36.55 43.12
N PRO A 268 -0.62 35.91 44.26
CA PRO A 268 -0.10 36.65 45.43
C PRO A 268 1.18 37.44 45.18
N PHE A 269 2.01 37.01 44.23
CA PHE A 269 3.30 37.63 43.91
C PHE A 269 3.26 38.60 42.73
N GLY A 270 2.10 38.78 42.08
CA GLY A 270 2.00 39.70 40.94
C GLY A 270 0.76 39.50 40.07
N ALA A 271 0.84 40.01 38.87
CA ALA A 271 -0.23 39.90 37.87
C ALA A 271 0.32 39.39 36.55
N PHE A 272 -0.39 38.48 35.94
CA PHE A 272 -0.12 38.05 34.56
C PHE A 272 -0.87 38.95 33.59
N ILE A 273 -0.14 39.41 32.59
CA ILE A 273 -0.64 40.36 31.59
C ILE A 273 -0.44 39.77 30.20
N GLN A 274 -1.50 39.74 29.43
CA GLN A 274 -1.44 39.38 28.02
C GLN A 274 -1.00 40.60 27.21
N VAL A 275 0.21 40.55 26.68
CA VAL A 275 0.83 41.63 25.86
C VAL A 275 0.80 41.36 24.38
N GLY A 276 0.42 40.16 23.95
CA GLY A 276 0.24 39.75 22.58
C GLY A 276 -0.50 38.43 22.53
N ASP A 277 -0.80 37.98 21.32
CA ASP A 277 -1.50 36.71 21.09
C ASP A 277 -0.64 35.54 21.56
N GLY A 278 -1.08 34.82 22.60
CA GLY A 278 -0.34 33.70 23.20
C GLY A 278 0.85 34.11 24.04
N ILE A 279 1.03 35.39 24.36
CA ILE A 279 2.15 35.90 25.15
C ILE A 279 1.67 36.51 26.43
N GLU A 280 2.05 35.94 27.57
CA GLU A 280 1.81 36.46 28.89
C GLU A 280 3.11 36.88 29.56
N GLY A 281 3.11 38.06 30.13
CA GLY A 281 4.19 38.55 30.99
C GLY A 281 3.76 38.60 32.44
N LEU A 282 4.70 38.64 33.35
CA LEU A 282 4.45 38.78 34.76
C LEU A 282 4.90 40.18 35.21
N VAL A 283 3.99 40.90 35.88
CA VAL A 283 4.35 42.09 36.63
C VAL A 283 4.40 41.68 38.12
N HIS A 284 5.65 41.62 38.62
CA HIS A 284 5.88 41.28 40.02
C HIS A 284 5.25 42.37 40.94
N ILE A 285 4.76 41.98 42.10
CA ILE A 285 4.12 42.87 43.04
C ILE A 285 4.99 44.10 43.39
N SER A 286 6.31 43.92 43.47
CA SER A 286 7.25 45.00 43.73
C SER A 286 7.36 46.07 42.64
N GLU A 287 6.89 45.72 41.41
CA GLU A 287 6.97 46.58 40.23
C GLU A 287 5.59 47.15 39.84
N MET A 288 4.54 46.92 40.63
CA MET A 288 3.20 47.33 40.25
C MET A 288 2.94 48.79 40.54
N SER A 289 3.60 49.37 41.57
CA SER A 289 3.45 50.76 41.97
C SER A 289 4.75 51.22 42.64
N SER A 290 4.94 52.55 42.68
CA SER A 290 6.03 53.21 43.46
C SER A 290 5.83 53.08 44.96
N HIS A 291 4.59 52.70 45.41
CA HIS A 291 4.26 52.41 46.79
C HIS A 291 4.31 50.93 47.10
N HIS A 292 4.51 50.59 48.38
CA HIS A 292 4.42 49.18 48.81
C HIS A 292 3.01 48.63 48.56
N VAL A 293 2.91 47.45 47.90
CA VAL A 293 1.68 46.77 47.59
C VAL A 293 1.71 45.38 48.24
N ASP A 294 0.73 45.08 49.10
CA ASP A 294 0.62 43.79 49.74
C ASP A 294 -0.08 42.74 48.85
N LEU A 295 -1.09 43.19 48.09
CA LEU A 295 -1.89 42.35 47.22
C LEU A 295 -2.03 42.99 45.82
N PRO A 296 -1.90 42.23 44.73
CA PRO A 296 -2.04 42.75 43.37
C PRO A 296 -3.40 43.43 43.10
N GLU A 297 -4.47 42.98 43.76
CA GLU A 297 -5.84 43.53 43.59
C GLU A 297 -5.95 44.99 44.01
N GLN A 298 -4.99 45.49 44.81
CA GLN A 298 -4.94 46.88 45.22
C GLN A 298 -4.58 47.83 44.10
N VAL A 299 -3.93 47.35 43.05
CA VAL A 299 -3.44 48.16 41.92
C VAL A 299 -4.16 47.84 40.63
N VAL A 300 -4.43 46.55 40.35
CA VAL A 300 -5.03 46.07 39.08
C VAL A 300 -6.19 45.13 39.36
N THR A 301 -7.08 45.02 38.40
CA THR A 301 -8.24 44.12 38.46
C THR A 301 -8.25 43.16 37.28
#